data_676306e71a1639c39b31551e186343c3
#
_entry.id   676306e71a1639c39b31551e186343c3
#
_cell.length_a   1.000
_cell.length_b   1.000
_cell.length_c   1.000
_cell.angle_alpha   90.00
_cell.angle_beta   90.00
_cell.angle_gamma   90.00
#
_symmetry.space_group_name_H-M   'P 1'
#
loop_
_entity.id
_entity.type
_entity.pdbx_description
1 polymer ?
#
loop_
_entity_poly.entity_id
_entity_poly.type
_entity_poly.pdbx_seq_one_letter_code
_entity_poly.pdbx_strand_id
1 'polypeptide(L)'
;MSTADVAVIGGSGFYSFLDAPRSVPVTTPYGDPSAPISVGEVAGRTVAFLPRHGVGHAFPPHLINYRANLWALRSLGVRQVLAPCAVGGLRPEVAPGDVVVPDQLVDRTSGRVQSFVESGAVHAPFADPYCPRLVAALGGLPDVTTGGTMVVVEGPRFSTRAESQHYAAQGWALINMTGHPEAVLARELRMCYSATALVTDMDAGVESGEGVGQEEVFAVFARNIDRLKDLLATAIADLPDPDGCTCGSWADGLELGYDVPGRS
;
A
#
# COMPACT_ATOMS: atom_id res chain seq x y z
N MET A 1 -12.86 12.37 18.91
CA MET A 1 -12.51 11.14 18.17
C MET A 1 -11.00 11.02 18.17
N SER A 2 -10.47 9.82 18.15
CA SER A 2 -9.02 9.61 18.11
C SER A 2 -8.54 9.93 16.70
N THR A 3 -7.76 10.98 16.56
CA THR A 3 -7.11 11.33 15.31
C THR A 3 -5.81 10.53 15.19
N ALA A 4 -5.48 10.11 13.97
CA ALA A 4 -4.19 9.55 13.64
C ALA A 4 -3.56 10.39 12.52
N ASP A 5 -2.27 10.68 12.62
CA ASP A 5 -1.57 11.53 11.66
C ASP A 5 -1.22 10.75 10.38
N VAL A 6 -0.81 9.50 10.58
CA VAL A 6 -0.29 8.61 9.54
C VAL A 6 -0.94 7.24 9.68
N ALA A 7 -1.10 6.51 8.59
CA ALA A 7 -1.43 5.09 8.63
C ALA A 7 -0.31 4.23 8.05
N VAL A 8 -0.18 3.03 8.61
CA VAL A 8 0.58 1.92 8.02
C VAL A 8 -0.40 0.80 7.71
N ILE A 9 -0.48 0.40 6.44
CA ILE A 9 -1.27 -0.75 6.00
C ILE A 9 -0.33 -1.93 5.79
N GLY A 10 -0.27 -2.84 6.77
CA GLY A 10 0.64 -3.98 6.77
C GLY A 10 0.21 -5.08 5.80
N GLY A 11 1.12 -5.51 4.92
CA GLY A 11 0.94 -6.62 3.99
C GLY A 11 1.21 -7.99 4.62
N SER A 12 1.43 -9.00 3.76
CA SER A 12 1.76 -10.37 4.18
C SER A 12 2.97 -10.38 5.11
N GLY A 13 2.86 -11.03 6.27
CA GLY A 13 3.92 -11.06 7.28
C GLY A 13 4.01 -9.82 8.19
N PHE A 14 3.38 -8.71 7.84
CA PHE A 14 3.42 -7.46 8.61
C PHE A 14 2.10 -7.29 9.39
N TYR A 15 1.94 -8.06 10.46
CA TYR A 15 0.68 -8.12 11.23
C TYR A 15 0.69 -7.27 12.50
N SER A 16 1.84 -6.72 12.91
CA SER A 16 1.98 -5.82 14.06
C SER A 16 3.06 -4.79 13.81
N PHE A 17 2.82 -3.57 14.26
CA PHE A 17 3.75 -2.45 14.08
C PHE A 17 3.88 -1.58 15.33
N LEU A 18 2.85 -1.56 16.17
CA LEU A 18 2.74 -0.67 17.32
C LEU A 18 2.94 -1.44 18.62
N ASP A 19 3.59 -0.80 19.59
CA ASP A 19 3.68 -1.28 20.95
C ASP A 19 2.44 -0.90 21.75
N ALA A 20 1.82 -1.87 22.44
CA ALA A 20 0.62 -1.70 23.27
C ALA A 20 -0.47 -0.79 22.64
N PRO A 21 -0.89 -1.04 21.39
CA PRO A 21 -1.84 -0.18 20.70
C PRO A 21 -3.24 -0.23 21.32
N ARG A 22 -3.98 0.84 21.16
CA ARG A 22 -5.41 0.85 21.41
C ARG A 22 -6.16 0.35 20.19
N SER A 23 -7.05 -0.62 20.36
CA SER A 23 -7.94 -1.09 19.29
C SER A 23 -9.13 -0.15 19.11
N VAL A 24 -9.39 0.25 17.88
CA VAL A 24 -10.47 1.16 17.50
C VAL A 24 -11.34 0.46 16.44
N PRO A 25 -12.50 -0.06 16.81
CA PRO A 25 -13.46 -0.56 15.82
C PRO A 25 -14.05 0.62 15.04
N VAL A 26 -14.11 0.47 13.71
CA VAL A 26 -14.71 1.48 12.83
C VAL A 26 -15.76 0.81 11.96
N THR A 27 -16.97 1.36 11.97
CA THR A 27 -18.04 0.96 11.04
C THR A 27 -17.96 1.86 9.81
N THR A 28 -18.06 1.27 8.62
CA THR A 28 -18.01 2.01 7.36
C THR A 28 -19.27 1.79 6.51
N PRO A 29 -19.62 2.70 5.61
CA PRO A 29 -20.73 2.51 4.65
C PRO A 29 -20.46 1.35 3.67
N TYR A 30 -19.22 0.86 3.60
CA TYR A 30 -18.76 -0.16 2.66
C TYR A 30 -18.59 -1.53 3.32
N GLY A 31 -19.13 -1.72 4.52
CA GLY A 31 -18.93 -2.92 5.34
C GLY A 31 -17.72 -2.81 6.28
N ASP A 32 -17.29 -3.95 6.80
CA ASP A 32 -16.22 -3.98 7.80
C ASP A 32 -14.82 -3.88 7.13
N PRO A 33 -13.88 -3.15 7.75
CA PRO A 33 -12.48 -3.21 7.39
C PRO A 33 -11.90 -4.60 7.72
N SER A 34 -10.71 -4.89 7.18
CA SER A 34 -10.04 -6.19 7.36
C SER A 34 -9.78 -6.56 8.83
N ALA A 35 -9.67 -5.58 9.70
CA ALA A 35 -9.56 -5.73 11.16
C ALA A 35 -9.93 -4.42 11.86
N PRO A 36 -10.17 -4.42 13.19
CA PRO A 36 -10.18 -3.19 13.98
C PRO A 36 -8.85 -2.45 13.82
N ILE A 37 -8.91 -1.11 13.73
CA ILE A 37 -7.71 -0.29 13.56
C ILE A 37 -6.94 -0.25 14.89
N SER A 38 -5.65 -0.55 14.85
CA SER A 38 -4.76 -0.36 15.98
C SER A 38 -4.19 1.07 15.95
N VAL A 39 -4.25 1.80 17.07
CA VAL A 39 -3.73 3.18 17.16
C VAL A 39 -2.72 3.26 18.30
N GLY A 40 -1.56 3.81 18.02
CA GLY A 40 -0.46 4.00 18.97
C GLY A 40 0.47 5.12 18.53
N GLU A 41 1.62 5.24 19.18
CA GLU A 41 2.62 6.24 18.86
C GLU A 41 3.87 5.61 18.25
N VAL A 42 4.39 6.25 17.21
CA VAL A 42 5.69 5.93 16.59
C VAL A 42 6.40 7.25 16.31
N ALA A 43 7.61 7.40 16.83
CA ALA A 43 8.44 8.60 16.62
C ALA A 43 7.72 9.91 16.92
N GLY A 44 6.87 9.94 17.98
CA GLY A 44 6.12 11.14 18.40
C GLY A 44 4.91 11.49 17.54
N ARG A 45 4.52 10.61 16.60
CA ARG A 45 3.30 10.76 15.81
C ARG A 45 2.27 9.71 16.17
N THR A 46 1.00 10.05 16.08
CA THR A 46 -0.09 9.09 16.25
C THR A 46 -0.28 8.29 14.97
N VAL A 47 -0.05 6.99 15.04
CA VAL A 47 -0.09 6.08 13.90
C VAL A 47 -1.27 5.13 14.01
N ALA A 48 -2.04 5.02 12.92
CA ALA A 48 -3.04 3.99 12.73
C ALA A 48 -2.41 2.81 11.98
N PHE A 49 -2.60 1.61 12.48
CA PHE A 49 -2.14 0.38 11.81
C PHE A 49 -3.31 -0.52 11.46
N LEU A 50 -3.30 -1.01 10.22
CA LEU A 50 -4.30 -1.96 9.71
C LEU A 50 -3.60 -3.14 9.02
N PRO A 51 -3.79 -4.39 9.46
CA PRO A 51 -3.35 -5.56 8.71
C PRO A 51 -4.24 -5.72 7.47
N ARG A 52 -3.69 -5.50 6.28
CA ARG A 52 -4.42 -5.52 4.99
C ARG A 52 -5.22 -6.78 4.78
N HIS A 53 -4.63 -7.92 5.09
CA HIS A 53 -5.22 -9.25 4.93
C HIS A 53 -6.03 -9.73 6.15
N GLY A 54 -6.25 -8.86 7.15
CA GLY A 54 -6.87 -9.24 8.41
C GLY A 54 -5.94 -10.04 9.33
N VAL A 55 -6.49 -10.42 10.47
CA VAL A 55 -5.76 -11.22 11.46
C VAL A 55 -5.55 -12.62 10.91
N GLY A 56 -4.30 -13.12 10.98
CA GLY A 56 -3.96 -14.46 10.49
C GLY A 56 -4.10 -14.63 8.97
N HIS A 57 -4.03 -13.57 8.19
CA HIS A 57 -4.17 -13.60 6.72
C HIS A 57 -5.53 -14.15 6.27
N ALA A 58 -6.60 -13.69 6.92
CA ALA A 58 -7.96 -14.19 6.68
C ALA A 58 -8.48 -13.89 5.26
N PHE A 59 -8.02 -12.79 4.64
CA PHE A 59 -8.50 -12.36 3.33
C PHE A 59 -7.42 -12.48 2.25
N PRO A 60 -7.65 -13.27 1.18
CA PRO A 60 -6.79 -13.24 0.00
C PRO A 60 -6.92 -11.89 -0.73
N PRO A 61 -5.97 -11.54 -1.62
CA PRO A 61 -5.90 -10.20 -2.24
C PRO A 61 -7.19 -9.71 -2.89
N HIS A 62 -7.90 -10.58 -3.59
CA HIS A 62 -9.13 -10.25 -4.34
C HIS A 62 -10.39 -10.14 -3.44
N LEU A 63 -10.32 -10.56 -2.19
CA LEU A 63 -11.45 -10.50 -1.23
C LEU A 63 -11.26 -9.44 -0.13
N ILE A 64 -10.17 -8.68 -0.17
CA ILE A 64 -9.95 -7.57 0.75
C ILE A 64 -10.99 -6.48 0.47
N ASN A 65 -11.63 -5.98 1.53
CA ASN A 65 -12.52 -4.82 1.43
C ASN A 65 -11.71 -3.52 1.45
N TYR A 66 -11.08 -3.20 0.32
CA TYR A 66 -10.22 -2.02 0.19
C TYR A 66 -10.96 -0.71 0.47
N ARG A 67 -12.23 -0.57 0.03
CA ARG A 67 -13.03 0.64 0.31
C ARG A 67 -13.21 0.84 1.81
N ALA A 68 -13.62 -0.20 2.53
CA ALA A 68 -13.78 -0.12 3.98
C ALA A 68 -12.46 0.20 4.68
N ASN A 69 -11.35 -0.41 4.26
CA ASN A 69 -10.02 -0.18 4.83
C ASN A 69 -9.60 1.28 4.73
N LEU A 70 -9.63 1.85 3.52
CA LEU A 70 -9.18 3.23 3.29
C LEU A 70 -10.15 4.24 3.92
N TRP A 71 -11.45 4.00 3.85
CA TRP A 71 -12.46 4.86 4.47
C TRP A 71 -12.32 4.87 6.01
N ALA A 72 -12.10 3.71 6.63
CA ALA A 72 -11.90 3.61 8.08
C ALA A 72 -10.67 4.41 8.54
N LEU A 73 -9.54 4.28 7.85
CA LEU A 73 -8.34 5.07 8.14
C LEU A 73 -8.60 6.57 7.97
N ARG A 74 -9.25 6.94 6.88
CA ARG A 74 -9.57 8.35 6.62
C ARG A 74 -10.50 8.94 7.67
N SER A 75 -11.47 8.17 8.20
CA SER A 75 -12.39 8.60 9.24
C SER A 75 -11.71 8.91 10.59
N LEU A 76 -10.54 8.31 10.83
CA LEU A 76 -9.69 8.62 11.98
C LEU A 76 -8.81 9.88 11.78
N GLY A 77 -8.94 10.56 10.65
CA GLY A 77 -8.17 11.76 10.33
C GLY A 77 -6.91 11.51 9.51
N VAL A 78 -6.60 10.24 9.17
CA VAL A 78 -5.40 9.90 8.39
C VAL A 78 -5.37 10.62 7.04
N ARG A 79 -4.22 11.21 6.73
CA ARG A 79 -3.97 11.88 5.45
C ARG A 79 -2.74 11.36 4.71
N GLN A 80 -1.93 10.54 5.36
CA GLN A 80 -0.73 9.93 4.79
C GLN A 80 -0.74 8.42 5.07
N VAL A 81 -0.51 7.63 4.04
CA VAL A 81 -0.53 6.16 4.12
C VAL A 81 0.79 5.61 3.61
N LEU A 82 1.47 4.85 4.45
CA LEU A 82 2.61 4.01 4.08
C LEU A 82 2.11 2.56 3.98
N ALA A 83 2.35 1.94 2.84
CA ALA A 83 1.81 0.63 2.51
C ALA A 83 2.93 -0.40 2.24
N PRO A 84 3.57 -0.95 3.30
CA PRO A 84 4.53 -2.02 3.12
C PRO A 84 3.86 -3.24 2.49
N CYS A 85 4.57 -3.86 1.53
CA CYS A 85 4.08 -5.04 0.81
C CYS A 85 5.24 -5.93 0.34
N ALA A 86 4.95 -7.24 0.26
CA ALA A 86 5.82 -8.18 -0.43
C ALA A 86 5.60 -8.09 -1.94
N VAL A 87 6.67 -8.18 -2.70
CA VAL A 87 6.64 -8.12 -4.17
C VAL A 87 7.63 -9.10 -4.79
N GLY A 88 7.34 -9.56 -5.99
CA GLY A 88 8.32 -10.22 -6.86
C GLY A 88 9.12 -9.19 -7.65
N GLY A 89 10.41 -9.43 -7.85
CA GLY A 89 11.28 -8.67 -8.75
C GLY A 89 11.08 -9.12 -10.20
N LEU A 90 11.02 -8.17 -11.13
CA LEU A 90 10.91 -8.41 -12.57
C LEU A 90 12.18 -8.03 -13.34
N ARG A 91 13.17 -7.44 -12.66
CA ARG A 91 14.44 -7.01 -13.23
C ARG A 91 15.61 -7.59 -12.43
N PRO A 92 16.72 -7.98 -13.07
CA PRO A 92 17.88 -8.53 -12.38
C PRO A 92 18.51 -7.59 -11.32
N GLU A 93 18.29 -6.27 -11.48
CA GLU A 93 18.83 -5.26 -10.54
C GLU A 93 18.00 -5.14 -9.26
N VAL A 94 16.86 -5.85 -9.17
CA VAL A 94 15.94 -5.82 -8.04
C VAL A 94 15.93 -7.20 -7.41
N ALA A 95 16.71 -7.39 -6.36
CA ALA A 95 16.97 -8.71 -5.76
C ALA A 95 16.17 -8.94 -4.46
N PRO A 96 15.91 -10.20 -4.08
CA PRO A 96 15.30 -10.52 -2.79
C PRO A 96 16.04 -9.90 -1.60
N GLY A 97 15.31 -9.18 -0.75
CA GLY A 97 15.83 -8.39 0.37
C GLY A 97 15.91 -6.89 0.07
N ASP A 98 15.83 -6.47 -1.19
CA ASP A 98 15.79 -5.05 -1.53
C ASP A 98 14.48 -4.40 -1.08
N VAL A 99 14.57 -3.12 -0.70
CA VAL A 99 13.41 -2.26 -0.46
C VAL A 99 13.30 -1.24 -1.57
N VAL A 100 12.19 -1.28 -2.29
CA VAL A 100 11.91 -0.39 -3.43
C VAL A 100 10.66 0.43 -3.14
N VAL A 101 10.74 1.73 -3.41
CA VAL A 101 9.59 2.64 -3.40
C VAL A 101 9.22 2.95 -4.85
N PRO A 102 8.19 2.30 -5.41
CA PRO A 102 7.81 2.51 -6.81
C PRO A 102 7.25 3.91 -7.04
N ASP A 103 7.39 4.41 -8.25
CA ASP A 103 6.84 5.70 -8.70
C ASP A 103 5.66 5.55 -9.67
N GLN A 104 5.49 4.36 -10.26
CA GLN A 104 4.42 4.07 -11.22
C GLN A 104 3.72 2.74 -10.93
N LEU A 105 2.47 2.65 -11.40
CA LEU A 105 1.61 1.48 -11.23
C LEU A 105 0.90 1.12 -12.54
N VAL A 106 0.85 -0.18 -12.83
CA VAL A 106 0.01 -0.73 -13.91
C VAL A 106 -0.97 -1.73 -13.31
N ASP A 107 -2.27 -1.50 -13.54
CA ASP A 107 -3.33 -2.40 -13.11
C ASP A 107 -3.55 -3.53 -14.12
N ARG A 108 -3.51 -4.76 -13.62
CA ARG A 108 -3.88 -6.01 -14.30
C ARG A 108 -4.86 -6.83 -13.47
N THR A 109 -5.56 -6.19 -12.51
CA THR A 109 -6.62 -6.83 -11.73
C THR A 109 -7.92 -6.88 -12.52
N SER A 110 -8.88 -7.67 -12.06
CA SER A 110 -10.21 -7.77 -12.66
C SER A 110 -11.28 -7.97 -11.58
N GLY A 111 -12.45 -7.35 -11.79
CA GLY A 111 -13.60 -7.57 -10.92
C GLY A 111 -13.55 -6.91 -9.54
N ARG A 112 -12.51 -6.16 -9.20
CA ARG A 112 -12.42 -5.43 -7.93
C ARG A 112 -13.25 -4.16 -7.96
N VAL A 113 -13.85 -3.84 -6.82
CA VAL A 113 -14.44 -2.51 -6.61
C VAL A 113 -13.29 -1.52 -6.38
N GLN A 114 -13.09 -0.61 -7.32
CA GLN A 114 -11.90 0.24 -7.37
C GLN A 114 -12.19 1.74 -7.27
N SER A 115 -13.41 2.12 -6.89
CA SER A 115 -13.80 3.53 -6.78
C SER A 115 -14.84 3.73 -5.68
N PHE A 116 -14.85 4.92 -5.08
CA PHE A 116 -15.94 5.44 -4.26
C PHE A 116 -17.02 6.15 -5.11
N VAL A 117 -16.70 6.47 -6.36
CA VAL A 117 -17.64 7.12 -7.28
C VAL A 117 -18.63 6.08 -7.79
N GLU A 118 -19.89 6.16 -7.35
CA GLU A 118 -20.96 5.26 -7.77
C GLU A 118 -21.92 5.92 -8.78
N SER A 119 -21.81 7.23 -8.96
CA SER A 119 -22.62 8.00 -9.92
C SER A 119 -21.92 9.31 -10.29
N GLY A 120 -22.31 9.88 -11.44
CA GLY A 120 -21.76 11.16 -11.90
C GLY A 120 -20.44 11.02 -12.66
N ALA A 121 -19.74 12.14 -12.82
CA ALA A 121 -18.53 12.25 -13.65
C ALA A 121 -17.39 12.89 -12.87
N VAL A 122 -16.93 12.21 -11.81
CA VAL A 122 -15.76 12.62 -11.04
C VAL A 122 -14.56 11.77 -11.46
N HIS A 123 -13.50 12.44 -11.89
CA HIS A 123 -12.27 11.77 -12.34
C HIS A 123 -11.08 12.28 -11.53
N ALA A 124 -10.57 11.44 -10.62
CA ALA A 124 -9.37 11.77 -9.88
C ALA A 124 -8.12 11.74 -10.80
N PRO A 125 -7.24 12.76 -10.76
CA PRO A 125 -5.99 12.72 -11.51
C PRO A 125 -5.09 11.61 -10.96
N PHE A 126 -4.60 10.74 -11.83
CA PHE A 126 -3.87 9.52 -11.42
C PHE A 126 -2.63 9.23 -12.30
N ALA A 127 -2.10 10.26 -12.99
CA ALA A 127 -0.85 10.13 -13.74
C ALA A 127 0.32 9.73 -12.83
N ASP A 128 0.33 10.25 -11.60
CA ASP A 128 1.29 9.92 -10.55
C ASP A 128 0.54 9.21 -9.41
N PRO A 129 0.48 7.88 -9.41
CA PRO A 129 -0.33 7.10 -8.45
C PRO A 129 0.17 7.23 -7.00
N TYR A 130 1.48 7.40 -6.82
CA TYR A 130 2.12 7.57 -5.52
C TYR A 130 2.40 9.04 -5.22
N CYS A 131 2.33 9.41 -3.95
CA CYS A 131 2.63 10.78 -3.52
C CYS A 131 4.13 11.08 -3.68
N PRO A 132 4.54 12.05 -4.51
CA PRO A 132 5.96 12.33 -4.74
C PRO A 132 6.69 12.78 -3.48
N ARG A 133 5.98 13.41 -2.53
CA ARG A 133 6.57 13.83 -1.25
C ARG A 133 6.86 12.64 -0.32
N LEU A 134 5.99 11.62 -0.31
CA LEU A 134 6.24 10.38 0.43
C LEU A 134 7.33 9.54 -0.24
N VAL A 135 7.32 9.45 -1.57
CA VAL A 135 8.38 8.77 -2.34
C VAL A 135 9.75 9.40 -2.05
N ALA A 136 9.83 10.74 -2.03
CA ALA A 136 11.08 11.44 -1.72
C ALA A 136 11.53 11.21 -0.27
N ALA A 137 10.61 11.25 0.70
CA ALA A 137 10.93 11.00 2.11
C ALA A 137 11.46 9.58 2.35
N LEU A 138 10.79 8.57 1.78
CA LEU A 138 11.23 7.18 1.86
C LEU A 138 12.53 6.93 1.12
N GLY A 139 12.70 7.53 -0.07
CA GLY A 139 13.89 7.39 -0.90
C GLY A 139 15.14 8.09 -0.35
N GLY A 140 14.98 8.97 0.63
CA GLY A 140 16.10 9.57 1.38
C GLY A 140 16.71 8.64 2.43
N LEU A 141 16.08 7.49 2.69
CA LEU A 141 16.55 6.54 3.69
C LEU A 141 17.65 5.62 3.12
N PRO A 142 18.58 5.15 3.95
CA PRO A 142 19.63 4.24 3.51
C PRO A 142 19.04 2.91 3.01
N ASP A 143 19.69 2.34 2.00
CA ASP A 143 19.33 1.04 1.41
C ASP A 143 17.89 0.98 0.85
N VAL A 144 17.34 2.11 0.42
CA VAL A 144 16.05 2.22 -0.27
C VAL A 144 16.29 2.67 -1.70
N THR A 145 15.75 1.91 -2.64
CA THR A 145 15.75 2.28 -4.07
C THR A 145 14.41 2.93 -4.42
N THR A 146 14.43 4.00 -5.20
CA THR A 146 13.22 4.66 -5.69
C THR A 146 13.03 4.46 -7.18
N GLY A 147 11.77 4.50 -7.60
CA GLY A 147 11.39 4.41 -9.00
C GLY A 147 11.06 2.99 -9.46
N GLY A 148 10.57 2.92 -10.66
CA GLY A 148 10.13 1.69 -11.29
C GLY A 148 8.62 1.45 -11.20
N THR A 149 8.11 0.84 -12.27
CA THR A 149 6.70 0.51 -12.37
C THR A 149 6.38 -0.79 -11.64
N MET A 150 5.37 -0.76 -10.78
CA MET A 150 4.81 -1.93 -10.14
C MET A 150 3.55 -2.39 -10.89
N VAL A 151 3.56 -3.59 -11.46
CA VAL A 151 2.35 -4.22 -11.98
C VAL A 151 1.58 -4.89 -10.86
N VAL A 152 0.26 -4.68 -10.82
CA VAL A 152 -0.62 -5.31 -9.83
C VAL A 152 -1.51 -6.34 -10.53
N VAL A 153 -1.41 -7.60 -10.11
CA VAL A 153 -2.19 -8.71 -10.65
C VAL A 153 -3.27 -9.16 -9.67
N GLU A 154 -4.26 -9.89 -10.15
CA GLU A 154 -5.41 -10.29 -9.32
C GLU A 154 -5.02 -11.18 -8.14
N GLY A 155 -4.13 -12.16 -8.33
CA GLY A 155 -3.93 -13.20 -7.35
C GLY A 155 -5.18 -14.10 -7.16
N PRO A 156 -5.23 -15.01 -6.15
CA PRO A 156 -4.14 -15.30 -5.20
C PRO A 156 -3.02 -16.18 -5.80
N ARG A 157 -3.19 -16.70 -7.02
CA ARG A 157 -2.11 -17.45 -7.69
C ARG A 157 -0.96 -16.53 -8.07
N PHE A 158 0.24 -17.03 -8.02
CA PHE A 158 1.39 -16.40 -8.63
C PHE A 158 1.30 -16.40 -10.16
N SER A 159 2.15 -15.59 -10.79
CA SER A 159 2.21 -15.48 -12.25
C SER A 159 2.63 -16.78 -12.91
N THR A 160 2.17 -16.98 -14.13
CA THR A 160 2.81 -17.96 -15.03
C THR A 160 4.14 -17.38 -15.54
N ARG A 161 5.07 -18.26 -15.99
CA ARG A 161 6.33 -17.81 -16.60
C ARG A 161 6.11 -16.86 -17.79
N ALA A 162 5.09 -17.10 -18.58
CA ALA A 162 4.75 -16.27 -19.73
C ALA A 162 4.24 -14.88 -19.32
N GLU A 163 3.46 -14.79 -18.22
CA GLU A 163 3.02 -13.51 -17.65
C GLU A 163 4.22 -12.72 -17.13
N SER A 164 5.08 -13.34 -16.33
CA SER A 164 6.28 -12.69 -15.75
C SER A 164 7.22 -12.20 -16.85
N GLN A 165 7.51 -13.02 -17.84
CA GLN A 165 8.35 -12.64 -18.98
C GLN A 165 7.73 -11.50 -19.80
N HIS A 166 6.41 -11.50 -19.96
CA HIS A 166 5.70 -10.40 -20.62
C HIS A 166 5.85 -9.11 -19.82
N TYR A 167 5.67 -9.13 -18.49
CA TYR A 167 5.80 -7.95 -17.65
C TYR A 167 7.24 -7.42 -17.60
N ALA A 168 8.21 -8.31 -17.47
CA ALA A 168 9.63 -7.96 -17.53
C ALA A 168 10.01 -7.31 -18.87
N ALA A 169 9.51 -7.82 -19.99
CA ALA A 169 9.73 -7.26 -21.33
C ALA A 169 9.15 -5.85 -21.52
N GLN A 170 8.13 -5.46 -20.72
CA GLN A 170 7.63 -4.07 -20.68
C GLN A 170 8.57 -3.12 -19.91
N GLY A 171 9.62 -3.66 -19.28
CA GLY A 171 10.53 -2.90 -18.44
C GLY A 171 9.96 -2.56 -17.06
N TRP A 172 8.91 -3.25 -16.60
CA TRP A 172 8.40 -3.07 -15.24
C TRP A 172 9.33 -3.71 -14.21
N ALA A 173 9.37 -3.13 -13.00
CA ALA A 173 10.36 -3.51 -12.00
C ALA A 173 9.84 -4.52 -11.00
N LEU A 174 8.55 -4.43 -10.63
CA LEU A 174 7.95 -5.14 -9.51
C LEU A 174 6.60 -5.73 -9.90
N ILE A 175 6.25 -6.84 -9.26
CA ILE A 175 4.90 -7.42 -9.33
C ILE A 175 4.31 -7.58 -7.93
N ASN A 176 3.01 -7.25 -7.80
CA ASN A 176 2.28 -7.22 -6.55
C ASN A 176 0.82 -7.66 -6.76
N MET A 177 0.08 -7.90 -5.67
CA MET A 177 -1.34 -8.28 -5.74
C MET A 177 -2.29 -7.28 -5.06
N THR A 178 -1.79 -6.23 -4.40
CA THR A 178 -2.61 -5.40 -3.50
C THR A 178 -2.48 -3.89 -3.70
N GLY A 179 -1.50 -3.40 -4.44
CA GLY A 179 -1.30 -1.97 -4.67
C GLY A 179 -2.46 -1.29 -5.42
N HIS A 180 -3.23 -2.06 -6.19
CA HIS A 180 -4.50 -1.65 -6.77
C HIS A 180 -5.63 -2.55 -6.23
N PRO A 181 -6.77 -1.98 -5.79
CA PRO A 181 -7.21 -0.59 -5.89
C PRO A 181 -6.78 0.32 -4.72
N GLU A 182 -5.87 -0.13 -3.83
CA GLU A 182 -5.51 0.63 -2.62
C GLU A 182 -5.04 2.05 -2.95
N ALA A 183 -4.15 2.21 -3.94
CA ALA A 183 -3.62 3.51 -4.34
C ALA A 183 -4.68 4.47 -4.91
N VAL A 184 -5.57 4.00 -5.78
CA VAL A 184 -6.61 4.85 -6.38
C VAL A 184 -7.66 5.24 -5.35
N LEU A 185 -8.06 4.34 -4.46
CA LEU A 185 -8.99 4.63 -3.38
C LEU A 185 -8.41 5.64 -2.38
N ALA A 186 -7.11 5.56 -2.08
CA ALA A 186 -6.44 6.57 -1.27
C ALA A 186 -6.47 7.96 -1.96
N ARG A 187 -6.25 8.02 -3.29
CA ARG A 187 -6.35 9.27 -4.06
C ARG A 187 -7.76 9.84 -4.01
N GLU A 188 -8.80 9.05 -4.19
CA GLU A 188 -10.18 9.51 -4.12
C GLU A 188 -10.55 10.04 -2.72
N LEU A 189 -10.01 9.44 -1.65
CA LEU A 189 -10.17 9.94 -0.28
C LEU A 189 -9.20 11.09 0.07
N ARG A 190 -8.47 11.63 -0.92
CA ARG A 190 -7.59 12.79 -0.73
C ARG A 190 -6.44 12.52 0.25
N MET A 191 -5.94 11.30 0.25
CA MET A 191 -4.79 10.88 1.04
C MET A 191 -3.53 10.82 0.19
N CYS A 192 -2.40 11.17 0.77
CA CYS A 192 -1.08 10.82 0.26
C CYS A 192 -0.86 9.32 0.46
N TYR A 193 -0.39 8.62 -0.54
CA TYR A 193 -0.16 7.18 -0.49
C TYR A 193 1.19 6.84 -1.11
N SER A 194 1.93 5.93 -0.49
CA SER A 194 3.15 5.35 -1.05
C SER A 194 3.28 3.88 -0.66
N ALA A 195 3.63 3.04 -1.61
CA ALA A 195 4.04 1.67 -1.34
C ALA A 195 5.50 1.63 -0.88
N THR A 196 5.81 0.69 0.01
CA THR A 196 7.17 0.34 0.41
C THR A 196 7.33 -1.16 0.15
N ALA A 197 7.89 -1.48 -1.02
CA ALA A 197 7.94 -2.83 -1.54
C ALA A 197 9.20 -3.55 -1.05
N LEU A 198 9.05 -4.62 -0.28
CA LEU A 198 10.12 -5.56 0.02
C LEU A 198 10.12 -6.66 -1.04
N VAL A 199 11.20 -6.78 -1.76
CA VAL A 199 11.38 -7.85 -2.75
C VAL A 199 11.59 -9.17 -2.02
N THR A 200 10.72 -10.14 -2.27
CA THR A 200 10.76 -11.45 -1.59
C THR A 200 11.29 -12.56 -2.48
N ASP A 201 11.14 -12.41 -3.79
CA ASP A 201 11.49 -13.41 -4.80
C ASP A 201 11.75 -12.74 -6.14
N MET A 202 12.32 -13.49 -7.08
CA MET A 202 12.29 -13.15 -8.49
C MET A 202 11.08 -13.86 -9.10
N ASP A 203 10.15 -13.09 -9.66
CA ASP A 203 8.91 -13.67 -10.20
C ASP A 203 9.17 -14.76 -11.24
N ALA A 204 8.21 -15.65 -11.44
CA ALA A 204 8.36 -16.86 -12.24
C ALA A 204 8.93 -16.61 -13.65
N GLY A 205 10.07 -17.21 -13.98
CA GLY A 205 10.66 -17.14 -15.33
C GLY A 205 11.48 -15.88 -15.61
N VAL A 206 11.73 -15.02 -14.63
CA VAL A 206 12.66 -13.89 -14.72
C VAL A 206 14.09 -14.41 -14.63
N GLU A 207 14.35 -15.32 -13.70
CA GLU A 207 15.59 -16.12 -13.65
C GLU A 207 15.32 -17.55 -14.11
N SER A 208 16.40 -18.27 -14.46
CA SER A 208 16.32 -19.70 -14.80
C SER A 208 16.09 -20.50 -13.52
N GLY A 209 14.86 -20.72 -13.10
CA GLY A 209 14.59 -21.39 -11.84
C GLY A 209 13.19 -22.00 -11.76
N GLU A 210 12.87 -22.49 -10.58
CA GLU A 210 11.55 -22.96 -10.20
C GLU A 210 10.56 -21.79 -10.10
N GLY A 211 9.26 -22.08 -9.98
CA GLY A 211 8.25 -21.07 -9.75
C GLY A 211 8.31 -20.52 -8.32
N VAL A 212 7.68 -19.38 -8.08
CA VAL A 212 7.60 -18.75 -6.77
C VAL A 212 6.83 -19.62 -5.77
N GLY A 213 7.43 -19.86 -4.61
CA GLY A 213 6.84 -20.62 -3.51
C GLY A 213 6.38 -19.71 -2.35
N GLN A 214 5.18 -19.93 -1.84
CA GLN A 214 4.65 -19.13 -0.72
C GLN A 214 5.54 -19.18 0.52
N GLU A 215 6.13 -20.34 0.84
CA GLU A 215 7.00 -20.51 2.00
C GLU A 215 8.26 -19.65 1.90
N GLU A 216 8.84 -19.56 0.71
CA GLU A 216 10.01 -18.74 0.44
C GLU A 216 9.71 -17.24 0.62
N VAL A 217 8.60 -16.79 0.05
CA VAL A 217 8.10 -15.40 0.20
C VAL A 217 7.98 -15.03 1.69
N PHE A 218 7.31 -15.88 2.49
CA PHE A 218 7.16 -15.62 3.92
C PHE A 218 8.49 -15.67 4.67
N ALA A 219 9.40 -16.58 4.31
CA ALA A 219 10.70 -16.68 4.94
C ALA A 219 11.58 -15.45 4.67
N VAL A 220 11.60 -14.94 3.45
CA VAL A 220 12.33 -13.70 3.11
C VAL A 220 11.71 -12.51 3.84
N PHE A 221 10.38 -12.41 3.84
CA PHE A 221 9.69 -11.32 4.53
C PHE A 221 10.00 -11.34 6.05
N ALA A 222 9.91 -12.51 6.70
CA ALA A 222 10.18 -12.66 8.13
C ALA A 222 11.62 -12.25 8.51
N ARG A 223 12.61 -12.54 7.66
CA ARG A 223 14.01 -12.13 7.90
C ARG A 223 14.23 -10.60 7.79
N ASN A 224 13.35 -9.87 7.10
CA ASN A 224 13.50 -8.46 6.83
C ASN A 224 12.47 -7.59 7.57
N ILE A 225 11.56 -8.19 8.35
CA ILE A 225 10.44 -7.48 8.98
C ILE A 225 10.93 -6.37 9.94
N ASP A 226 11.93 -6.63 10.75
CA ASP A 226 12.43 -5.67 11.74
C ASP A 226 13.10 -4.49 11.03
N ARG A 227 13.94 -4.75 10.01
CA ARG A 227 14.52 -3.70 9.17
C ARG A 227 13.43 -2.83 8.52
N LEU A 228 12.36 -3.45 8.02
CA LEU A 228 11.25 -2.72 7.39
C LEU A 228 10.49 -1.87 8.42
N LYS A 229 10.31 -2.37 9.65
CA LYS A 229 9.71 -1.60 10.75
C LYS A 229 10.55 -0.38 11.12
N ASP A 230 11.87 -0.56 11.28
CA ASP A 230 12.81 0.52 11.59
C ASP A 230 12.83 1.58 10.51
N LEU A 231 12.82 1.16 9.25
CA LEU A 231 12.75 2.04 8.09
C LEU A 231 11.46 2.87 8.12
N LEU A 232 10.31 2.24 8.34
CA LEU A 232 9.03 2.95 8.40
C LEU A 232 8.96 3.89 9.61
N ALA A 233 9.48 3.49 10.78
CA ALA A 233 9.54 4.35 11.95
C ALA A 233 10.42 5.58 11.71
N THR A 234 11.57 5.40 11.06
CA THR A 234 12.44 6.51 10.65
C THR A 234 11.73 7.44 9.67
N ALA A 235 11.08 6.88 8.64
CA ALA A 235 10.29 7.67 7.70
C ALA A 235 9.20 8.48 8.41
N ILE A 236 8.45 7.86 9.32
CA ILE A 236 7.33 8.50 10.04
C ILE A 236 7.80 9.72 10.82
N ALA A 237 9.01 9.68 11.42
CA ALA A 237 9.57 10.82 12.14
C ALA A 237 9.65 12.09 11.27
N ASP A 238 10.08 11.93 10.02
CA ASP A 238 10.42 13.02 9.11
C ASP A 238 9.43 13.23 7.95
N LEU A 239 8.24 12.58 8.01
CA LEU A 239 7.23 12.78 6.97
C LEU A 239 6.84 14.26 6.85
N PRO A 240 6.79 14.80 5.63
CA PRO A 240 6.36 16.18 5.41
C PRO A 240 4.89 16.36 5.81
N ASP A 241 4.53 17.58 6.21
CA ASP A 241 3.13 17.92 6.48
C ASP A 241 2.27 17.63 5.22
N PRO A 242 1.13 16.95 5.33
CA PRO A 242 0.24 16.69 4.21
C PRO A 242 -0.42 17.94 3.64
N ASP A 243 -0.44 19.05 4.37
CA ASP A 243 -1.01 20.30 3.88
C ASP A 243 -0.24 20.85 2.67
N GLY A 244 -0.99 21.37 1.70
CA GLY A 244 -0.44 21.83 0.42
C GLY A 244 0.04 20.72 -0.53
N CYS A 245 -0.27 19.45 -0.25
CA CYS A 245 -0.03 18.37 -1.19
C CYS A 245 -1.15 18.27 -2.23
N THR A 246 -0.81 18.13 -3.50
CA THR A 246 -1.77 17.95 -4.59
C THR A 246 -2.67 16.72 -4.42
N CYS A 247 -2.19 15.68 -3.69
CA CYS A 247 -3.02 14.52 -3.33
C CYS A 247 -4.24 14.91 -2.51
N GLY A 248 -4.16 15.96 -1.69
CA GLY A 248 -5.27 16.46 -0.88
C GLY A 248 -6.13 17.51 -1.58
N SER A 249 -5.57 18.33 -2.46
CA SER A 249 -6.24 19.50 -3.04
C SER A 249 -6.90 19.28 -4.39
N TRP A 250 -6.69 18.14 -5.06
CA TRP A 250 -7.20 17.89 -6.41
C TRP A 250 -8.72 18.05 -6.55
N ALA A 251 -9.46 17.81 -5.47
CA ALA A 251 -10.93 17.87 -5.45
C ALA A 251 -11.47 19.16 -4.80
N ASP A 252 -10.65 20.17 -4.60
CA ASP A 252 -11.12 21.43 -4.00
C ASP A 252 -12.14 22.11 -4.91
N GLY A 253 -13.32 22.40 -4.35
CA GLY A 253 -14.43 22.98 -5.08
C GLY A 253 -15.25 22.01 -5.93
N LEU A 254 -14.94 20.71 -5.93
CA LEU A 254 -15.72 19.68 -6.63
C LEU A 254 -16.75 19.02 -5.71
N GLU A 255 -17.93 18.72 -6.25
CA GLU A 255 -18.88 17.79 -5.62
C GLU A 255 -18.48 16.36 -6.01
N LEU A 256 -18.09 15.57 -5.03
CA LEU A 256 -17.52 14.23 -5.29
C LEU A 256 -18.60 13.14 -5.47
N GLY A 257 -19.84 13.37 -5.03
CA GLY A 257 -20.90 12.36 -5.05
C GLY A 257 -20.70 11.24 -4.01
N TYR A 258 -19.66 11.34 -3.17
CA TYR A 258 -19.38 10.46 -2.04
C TYR A 258 -18.74 11.24 -0.89
N ASP A 259 -18.86 10.69 0.32
CA ASP A 259 -18.30 11.35 1.51
C ASP A 259 -16.81 11.05 1.67
N VAL A 260 -16.03 12.10 1.93
CA VAL A 260 -14.66 12.00 2.43
C VAL A 260 -14.70 12.19 3.96
N PRO A 261 -14.61 11.11 4.76
CA PRO A 261 -14.80 11.18 6.19
C PRO A 261 -13.68 11.97 6.89
N GLY A 262 -13.93 12.44 8.12
CA GLY A 262 -12.93 13.16 8.92
C GLY A 262 -12.52 14.52 8.36
N ARG A 263 -13.28 15.14 7.48
CA ARG A 263 -13.20 16.55 7.16
C ARG A 263 -13.98 17.34 8.23
N SER A 264 -13.29 18.17 8.97
CA SER A 264 -13.85 19.33 9.67
C SER A 264 -13.72 20.54 8.77
#